data_60d748bf725db3a55b54da236703253a
#
_entry.id   60d748bf725db3a55b54da236703253a
#
_cell.length_a   1.000
_cell.length_b   1.000
_cell.length_c   1.000
_cell.angle_alpha   90.00
_cell.angle_beta   90.00
_cell.angle_gamma   90.00
#
_symmetry.space_group_name_H-M   'P 1'
#
loop_
_entity.id
_entity.type
_entity.pdbx_description
1 polymer ?
#
loop_
_entity_poly.entity_id
_entity_poly.type
_entity_poly.pdbx_seq_one_letter_code
_entity_poly.pdbx_strand_id
1 'polypeptide(L)'
;MKKLLAAMLALLLLALPLSSCGDKTEEQGNTVVNGDNSVDEFALLGIPADTNMDGKTFTVFNQPWQGYDPLAITDIKPNDGDLGNISEAAYLRASATEEKLDCVIVNHKADDDWKRGLSTLQNVIQSGGECPYDVLMIRTKQYLSLVTSGYLVEIDQIPYLNLDKEWWDLNSYDALALNNKAYAICSDMTINDDLNIANVYFNKDMVAKYGDQMTNPYGLVESGDWTFEKMYEMAQLVVSHPDGGAAVPGNTAEDIYGFGYIQDAAGAFLNAFGVQICTIDEDGKPVYTLGAEHAVTKMQKLMSVFKDTDTSINFHARLGYAAAEIAETETFLTGRELFCIGGFYYAADMRRSETEFGILPLPKYDKAQQNYITPIYSASLTASAVPITTADVEKTGIFMEYFAYKGNRIMRPALYDELLEGYLPRDEESLEMLDIIFETIKYDTGLIFNFNNIADNLFSQYSELKDTTVSSNATLWGMAVESEIETIMKSLREK
;
A
#
# COMPACT_ATOMS: atom_id res chain seq x y z
N MET A 1 3.07 19.23 15.55
CA MET A 1 2.27 18.01 15.45
C MET A 1 2.32 17.13 16.70
N LYS A 2 3.45 16.96 17.40
CA LYS A 2 3.53 16.23 18.73
C LYS A 2 2.44 16.62 19.76
N LYS A 3 1.87 17.83 19.69
CA LYS A 3 0.79 18.26 20.58
C LYS A 3 -0.62 17.89 20.13
N LEU A 4 -0.82 17.51 18.87
CA LEU A 4 -2.14 17.08 18.37
C LEU A 4 -2.37 15.58 18.62
N LEU A 5 -1.37 14.72 18.41
CA LEU A 5 -1.49 13.28 18.71
C LEU A 5 -1.68 13.03 20.22
N ALA A 6 -0.89 13.72 21.06
CA ALA A 6 -1.09 13.64 22.52
C ALA A 6 -2.46 14.17 22.98
N ALA A 7 -3.06 15.11 22.25
CA ALA A 7 -4.40 15.62 22.55
C ALA A 7 -5.50 14.62 22.12
N MET A 8 -5.32 13.85 21.06
CA MET A 8 -6.27 12.80 20.66
C MET A 8 -6.25 11.61 21.63
N LEU A 9 -5.07 11.14 22.05
CA LEU A 9 -4.98 10.07 23.08
C LEU A 9 -5.55 10.51 24.43
N ALA A 10 -5.37 11.77 24.84
CA ALA A 10 -5.92 12.29 26.09
C ALA A 10 -7.44 12.44 26.07
N LEU A 11 -8.07 12.62 24.91
CA LEU A 11 -9.54 12.70 24.77
C LEU A 11 -10.23 11.33 24.80
N LEU A 12 -9.54 10.27 24.38
CA LEU A 12 -10.07 8.89 24.44
C LEU A 12 -10.09 8.33 25.87
N LEU A 13 -9.21 8.77 26.77
CA LEU A 13 -9.14 8.32 28.16
C LEU A 13 -10.17 8.98 29.10
N LEU A 14 -10.94 9.97 28.64
CA LEU A 14 -11.94 10.68 29.44
C LEU A 14 -13.39 10.20 29.24
N ALA A 15 -13.62 9.16 28.45
CA ALA A 15 -14.97 8.69 28.09
C ALA A 15 -15.40 7.34 28.72
N LEU A 16 -14.79 6.92 29.84
CA LEU A 16 -15.29 5.76 30.59
C LEU A 16 -16.13 6.20 31.78
N PRO A 17 -17.45 5.90 31.85
CA PRO A 17 -18.26 6.16 33.03
C PRO A 17 -17.97 5.08 34.09
N LEU A 18 -17.39 5.49 35.21
CA LEU A 18 -17.32 4.68 36.42
C LEU A 18 -18.72 4.50 37.01
N SER A 19 -19.33 3.34 36.84
CA SER A 19 -20.52 2.96 37.57
C SER A 19 -20.13 2.41 38.94
N SER A 20 -20.30 3.22 39.99
CA SER A 20 -20.29 2.75 41.38
C SER A 20 -21.67 2.91 41.97
N CYS A 21 -22.23 1.82 42.50
CA CYS A 21 -23.47 1.82 43.29
C CYS A 21 -23.32 2.47 44.67
N GLY A 22 -24.34 3.21 45.11
CA GLY A 22 -24.52 3.52 46.53
C GLY A 22 -25.39 4.73 46.80
N ASP A 23 -26.64 4.45 47.18
CA ASP A 23 -27.63 5.16 48.01
C ASP A 23 -27.93 6.66 47.91
N LYS A 24 -29.24 6.88 47.71
CA LYS A 24 -30.21 7.94 47.97
C LYS A 24 -29.81 9.17 48.81
N THR A 25 -30.11 10.37 48.32
CA THR A 25 -31.12 11.30 48.85
C THR A 25 -31.22 12.60 48.00
N GLU A 26 -32.52 12.97 47.74
CA GLU A 26 -33.15 14.27 47.54
C GLU A 26 -32.75 15.28 46.44
N GLU A 27 -33.76 15.60 45.70
CA GLU A 27 -34.10 16.64 44.75
C GLU A 27 -33.38 18.01 44.91
N GLN A 28 -32.79 18.45 43.80
CA GLN A 28 -32.96 19.81 43.29
C GLN A 28 -32.76 19.82 41.77
N GLY A 29 -33.76 20.39 41.10
CA GLY A 29 -33.81 20.44 39.64
C GLY A 29 -32.62 21.13 38.98
N ASN A 30 -31.97 20.42 38.12
CA ASN A 30 -31.08 20.99 37.13
C ASN A 30 -31.49 20.45 35.76
N THR A 31 -31.95 21.34 34.93
CA THR A 31 -32.19 21.11 33.49
C THR A 31 -30.92 20.56 32.88
N VAL A 32 -30.93 19.25 32.64
CA VAL A 32 -29.91 18.60 31.80
C VAL A 32 -30.16 19.09 30.38
N VAL A 33 -29.32 20.00 29.92
CA VAL A 33 -29.16 20.28 28.51
C VAL A 33 -28.45 19.04 27.91
N ASN A 34 -29.23 18.14 27.37
CA ASN A 34 -28.75 17.13 26.46
C ASN A 34 -28.32 17.86 25.17
N GLY A 35 -27.12 18.41 25.16
CA GLY A 35 -26.44 18.80 23.95
C GLY A 35 -25.95 17.51 23.30
N ASP A 36 -26.73 16.99 22.38
CA ASP A 36 -26.29 16.00 21.41
C ASP A 36 -25.23 16.68 20.52
N ASN A 37 -23.95 16.54 20.89
CA ASN A 37 -22.83 16.99 20.10
C ASN A 37 -22.51 15.92 19.01
N SER A 38 -23.51 15.30 18.41
CA SER A 38 -23.31 14.53 17.20
C SER A 38 -22.90 15.49 16.09
N VAL A 39 -21.68 15.33 15.60
CA VAL A 39 -21.21 16.06 14.42
C VAL A 39 -22.15 15.68 13.28
N ASP A 40 -22.75 16.68 12.63
CA ASP A 40 -23.52 16.45 11.41
C ASP A 40 -22.53 16.04 10.30
N GLU A 41 -22.42 14.74 10.09
CA GLU A 41 -21.50 14.15 9.12
C GLU A 41 -21.77 14.64 7.68
N PHE A 42 -23.05 14.80 7.31
CA PHE A 42 -23.39 15.31 5.97
C PHE A 42 -22.94 16.76 5.78
N ALA A 43 -23.15 17.61 6.78
CA ALA A 43 -22.64 18.98 6.74
C ALA A 43 -21.11 19.04 6.67
N LEU A 44 -20.41 18.16 7.39
CA LEU A 44 -18.95 18.03 7.33
C LEU A 44 -18.45 17.66 5.93
N LEU A 45 -19.18 16.79 5.25
CA LEU A 45 -18.83 16.25 3.93
C LEU A 45 -19.40 17.09 2.76
N GLY A 46 -20.17 18.12 3.05
CA GLY A 46 -20.85 18.88 2.01
C GLY A 46 -21.96 18.11 1.28
N ILE A 47 -22.46 17.04 1.91
CA ILE A 47 -23.56 16.22 1.41
C ILE A 47 -24.89 16.86 1.82
N PRO A 48 -25.92 16.95 0.96
CA PRO A 48 -27.22 17.48 1.35
C PRO A 48 -27.83 16.75 2.55
N ALA A 49 -28.39 17.50 3.50
CA ALA A 49 -28.90 16.94 4.77
C ALA A 49 -30.06 15.95 4.59
N ASP A 50 -30.80 16.05 3.48
CA ASP A 50 -31.93 15.20 3.12
C ASP A 50 -31.53 14.03 2.20
N THR A 51 -30.22 13.77 2.04
CA THR A 51 -29.74 12.67 1.22
C THR A 51 -30.25 11.33 1.72
N ASN A 52 -30.90 10.61 0.82
CA ASN A 52 -31.35 9.24 1.00
C ASN A 52 -31.24 8.51 -0.33
N MET A 53 -30.74 7.29 -0.32
CA MET A 53 -30.52 6.48 -1.53
C MET A 53 -31.72 5.58 -1.88
N ASP A 54 -32.80 5.63 -1.08
CA ASP A 54 -34.06 4.88 -1.31
C ASP A 54 -33.83 3.37 -1.50
N GLY A 55 -32.93 2.79 -0.73
CA GLY A 55 -32.58 1.38 -0.82
C GLY A 55 -31.74 0.99 -2.03
N LYS A 56 -31.09 1.98 -2.72
CA LYS A 56 -30.22 1.69 -3.88
C LYS A 56 -29.12 0.70 -3.49
N THR A 57 -28.90 -0.28 -4.36
CA THR A 57 -27.74 -1.16 -4.26
C THR A 57 -26.53 -0.51 -4.93
N PHE A 58 -25.43 -0.33 -4.18
CA PHE A 58 -24.13 0.01 -4.72
C PHE A 58 -23.29 -1.27 -4.87
N THR A 59 -22.95 -1.60 -6.10
CA THR A 59 -22.11 -2.76 -6.40
C THR A 59 -20.68 -2.31 -6.66
N VAL A 60 -19.78 -2.74 -5.79
CA VAL A 60 -18.34 -2.51 -5.92
C VAL A 60 -17.72 -3.71 -6.64
N PHE A 61 -17.19 -3.48 -7.84
CA PHE A 61 -16.37 -4.46 -8.55
C PHE A 61 -14.99 -4.50 -7.91
N ASN A 62 -14.67 -5.59 -7.23
CA ASN A 62 -13.42 -5.75 -6.49
C ASN A 62 -12.52 -6.77 -7.20
N GLN A 63 -11.38 -6.30 -7.68
CA GLN A 63 -10.37 -7.12 -8.34
C GLN A 63 -9.25 -7.48 -7.34
N PRO A 64 -9.41 -8.54 -6.55
CA PRO A 64 -8.44 -8.89 -5.52
C PRO A 64 -7.11 -9.35 -6.14
N TRP A 65 -6.04 -9.26 -5.36
CA TRP A 65 -4.80 -9.98 -5.63
C TRP A 65 -5.02 -11.49 -5.42
N GLN A 66 -4.54 -12.30 -6.35
CA GLN A 66 -4.59 -13.75 -6.19
C GLN A 66 -3.53 -14.21 -5.19
N GLY A 67 -3.96 -14.76 -4.07
CA GLY A 67 -3.21 -15.73 -3.29
C GLY A 67 -2.69 -15.24 -1.95
N TYR A 68 -2.47 -13.97 -1.69
CA TYR A 68 -1.80 -13.56 -0.44
C TYR A 68 -2.52 -12.56 0.43
N ASP A 69 -3.56 -11.92 -0.06
CA ASP A 69 -4.24 -10.88 0.69
C ASP A 69 -5.70 -11.25 1.02
N PRO A 70 -5.93 -12.08 2.06
CA PRO A 70 -7.27 -12.33 2.56
C PRO A 70 -7.92 -11.05 3.10
N LEU A 71 -7.14 -10.04 3.51
CA LEU A 71 -7.65 -8.80 4.08
C LEU A 71 -8.26 -7.90 2.99
N ALA A 72 -7.60 -7.74 1.84
CA ALA A 72 -8.12 -6.93 0.74
C ALA A 72 -9.38 -7.49 0.05
N ILE A 73 -9.69 -8.77 0.23
CA ILE A 73 -10.91 -9.37 -0.31
C ILE A 73 -12.13 -8.98 0.53
N THR A 74 -11.94 -8.80 1.82
CA THR A 74 -13.02 -8.58 2.80
C THR A 74 -13.19 -7.13 3.20
N ASP A 75 -12.27 -6.25 2.80
CA ASP A 75 -12.24 -4.87 3.27
C ASP A 75 -13.38 -3.98 2.75
N ILE A 76 -14.05 -4.31 1.65
CA ILE A 76 -15.25 -3.58 1.20
C ILE A 76 -16.46 -3.97 2.05
N LYS A 77 -16.76 -5.25 2.11
CA LYS A 77 -17.80 -5.84 2.98
C LYS A 77 -17.47 -7.30 3.18
N PRO A 78 -17.25 -7.76 4.43
CA PRO A 78 -16.93 -9.14 4.71
C PRO A 78 -18.10 -10.07 4.39
N ASN A 79 -17.78 -11.34 4.15
CA ASN A 79 -18.80 -12.40 4.06
C ASN A 79 -19.15 -12.91 5.45
N ASP A 80 -20.32 -13.57 5.58
CA ASP A 80 -20.73 -14.23 6.81
C ASP A 80 -19.66 -15.27 7.22
N GLY A 81 -19.08 -15.08 8.40
CA GLY A 81 -18.07 -16.00 8.95
C GLY A 81 -16.62 -15.55 8.81
N ASP A 82 -16.35 -14.45 8.13
CA ASP A 82 -15.04 -13.81 8.15
C ASP A 82 -14.75 -13.27 9.56
N LEU A 83 -13.58 -13.59 10.11
CA LEU A 83 -13.20 -13.28 11.49
C LEU A 83 -11.95 -12.38 11.52
N GLY A 84 -11.85 -11.57 12.58
CA GLY A 84 -10.69 -10.71 12.88
C GLY A 84 -11.05 -9.22 12.92
N ASN A 85 -10.16 -8.43 13.49
CA ASN A 85 -10.39 -7.00 13.73
C ASN A 85 -10.70 -6.21 12.44
N ILE A 86 -9.99 -6.53 11.35
CA ILE A 86 -10.20 -5.88 10.05
C ILE A 86 -11.59 -6.25 9.48
N SER A 87 -11.97 -7.50 9.55
CA SER A 87 -13.31 -7.94 9.07
C SER A 87 -14.43 -7.31 9.89
N GLU A 88 -14.27 -7.19 11.21
CA GLU A 88 -15.23 -6.50 12.07
C GLU A 88 -15.31 -5.00 11.72
N ALA A 89 -14.18 -4.34 11.55
CA ALA A 89 -14.13 -2.94 11.14
C ALA A 89 -14.79 -2.71 9.76
N ALA A 90 -14.54 -3.59 8.80
CA ALA A 90 -15.16 -3.54 7.48
C ALA A 90 -16.69 -3.73 7.57
N TYR A 91 -17.17 -4.64 8.41
CA TYR A 91 -18.59 -4.82 8.68
C TYR A 91 -19.21 -3.56 9.30
N LEU A 92 -18.58 -2.99 10.33
CA LEU A 92 -19.05 -1.77 11.00
C LEU A 92 -19.11 -0.58 10.02
N ARG A 93 -18.07 -0.38 9.21
CA ARG A 93 -18.04 0.65 8.17
C ARG A 93 -19.16 0.47 7.16
N ALA A 94 -19.32 -0.75 6.61
CA ALA A 94 -20.36 -1.03 5.64
C ALA A 94 -21.76 -0.82 6.24
N SER A 95 -22.02 -1.34 7.42
CA SER A 95 -23.30 -1.20 8.12
C SER A 95 -23.63 0.26 8.45
N ALA A 96 -22.66 1.03 8.94
CA ALA A 96 -22.87 2.45 9.21
C ALA A 96 -23.17 3.26 7.94
N THR A 97 -22.55 2.88 6.81
CA THR A 97 -22.82 3.51 5.52
C THR A 97 -24.21 3.13 4.98
N GLU A 98 -24.56 1.85 5.05
CA GLU A 98 -25.88 1.36 4.62
C GLU A 98 -27.01 2.01 5.42
N GLU A 99 -26.86 2.11 6.73
CA GLU A 99 -27.85 2.76 7.61
C GLU A 99 -27.98 4.27 7.32
N LYS A 100 -26.85 4.96 7.21
CA LYS A 100 -26.86 6.42 7.05
C LYS A 100 -27.37 6.88 5.70
N LEU A 101 -27.00 6.18 4.63
CA LEU A 101 -27.39 6.51 3.27
C LEU A 101 -28.71 5.83 2.83
N ASP A 102 -29.27 4.91 3.60
CA ASP A 102 -30.37 4.03 3.18
C ASP A 102 -30.05 3.31 1.88
N CYS A 103 -29.01 2.48 1.89
CA CYS A 103 -28.51 1.76 0.72
C CYS A 103 -28.10 0.32 1.07
N VAL A 104 -27.74 -0.45 0.06
CA VAL A 104 -27.18 -1.80 0.18
C VAL A 104 -25.84 -1.85 -0.52
N ILE A 105 -24.79 -2.36 0.15
CA ILE A 105 -23.46 -2.53 -0.42
C ILE A 105 -23.25 -3.97 -0.83
N VAL A 106 -22.87 -4.19 -2.07
CA VAL A 106 -22.50 -5.50 -2.63
C VAL A 106 -21.04 -5.49 -3.05
N ASN A 107 -20.23 -6.33 -2.44
CA ASN A 107 -18.87 -6.61 -2.86
C ASN A 107 -18.89 -7.68 -3.94
N HIS A 108 -18.71 -7.28 -5.21
CA HIS A 108 -18.63 -8.21 -6.33
C HIS A 108 -17.16 -8.60 -6.55
N LYS A 109 -16.74 -9.73 -5.99
CA LYS A 109 -15.43 -10.29 -6.26
C LYS A 109 -15.31 -10.66 -7.73
N ALA A 110 -14.37 -10.02 -8.44
CA ALA A 110 -14.06 -10.33 -9.83
C ALA A 110 -13.41 -11.72 -9.98
N ASP A 111 -13.23 -12.17 -11.23
CA ASP A 111 -12.53 -13.42 -11.53
C ASP A 111 -11.12 -13.41 -10.94
N ASP A 112 -10.69 -14.52 -10.35
CA ASP A 112 -9.35 -14.68 -9.80
C ASP A 112 -8.26 -14.54 -10.87
N ASP A 113 -8.54 -14.85 -12.14
CA ASP A 113 -7.68 -14.47 -13.26
C ASP A 113 -7.94 -12.99 -13.60
N TRP A 114 -7.00 -12.12 -13.23
CA TRP A 114 -7.11 -10.69 -13.45
C TRP A 114 -7.32 -10.30 -14.93
N LYS A 115 -6.82 -11.08 -15.90
CA LYS A 115 -7.04 -10.83 -17.33
C LYS A 115 -8.49 -11.09 -17.70
N ARG A 116 -9.10 -12.16 -17.16
CA ARG A 116 -10.53 -12.43 -17.34
C ARG A 116 -11.39 -11.40 -16.66
N GLY A 117 -11.04 -11.02 -15.42
CA GLY A 117 -11.73 -9.94 -14.71
C GLY A 117 -11.76 -8.64 -15.50
N LEU A 118 -10.59 -8.19 -16.01
CA LEU A 118 -10.49 -7.01 -16.86
C LEU A 118 -11.33 -7.16 -18.15
N SER A 119 -11.22 -8.27 -18.85
CA SER A 119 -11.96 -8.51 -20.11
C SER A 119 -13.47 -8.51 -19.87
N THR A 120 -13.93 -9.06 -18.75
CA THR A 120 -15.34 -9.05 -18.36
C THR A 120 -15.81 -7.63 -18.14
N LEU A 121 -15.07 -6.83 -17.37
CA LEU A 121 -15.38 -5.43 -17.12
C LEU A 121 -15.42 -4.60 -18.42
N GLN A 122 -14.42 -4.76 -19.28
CA GLN A 122 -14.36 -4.05 -20.56
C GLN A 122 -15.55 -4.39 -21.46
N ASN A 123 -15.94 -5.68 -21.55
CA ASN A 123 -17.10 -6.11 -22.32
C ASN A 123 -18.41 -5.51 -21.78
N VAL A 124 -18.57 -5.46 -20.47
CA VAL A 124 -19.74 -4.84 -19.83
C VAL A 124 -19.83 -3.36 -20.20
N ILE A 125 -18.77 -2.60 -20.04
CA ILE A 125 -18.76 -1.16 -20.35
C ILE A 125 -18.96 -0.93 -21.87
N GLN A 126 -18.29 -1.71 -22.72
CA GLN A 126 -18.37 -1.59 -24.17
C GLN A 126 -19.74 -1.95 -24.73
N SER A 127 -20.54 -2.75 -24.01
CA SER A 127 -21.90 -3.10 -24.44
C SER A 127 -22.81 -1.88 -24.57
N GLY A 128 -22.44 -0.74 -23.99
CA GLY A 128 -23.18 0.53 -24.04
C GLY A 128 -24.47 0.52 -23.21
N GLY A 129 -24.70 -0.51 -22.44
CA GLY A 129 -25.76 -0.57 -21.43
C GLY A 129 -25.31 0.06 -20.11
N GLU A 130 -26.26 0.18 -19.17
CA GLU A 130 -25.95 0.56 -17.81
C GLU A 130 -24.97 -0.47 -17.18
N CYS A 131 -23.88 0.00 -16.60
CA CYS A 131 -22.93 -0.85 -15.91
C CYS A 131 -23.55 -1.37 -14.59
N PRO A 132 -23.49 -2.67 -14.31
CA PRO A 132 -23.99 -3.20 -13.04
C PRO A 132 -23.10 -2.86 -11.85
N TYR A 133 -21.98 -2.18 -12.08
CA TYR A 133 -21.04 -1.76 -11.06
C TYR A 133 -21.06 -0.24 -10.92
N ASP A 134 -21.17 0.25 -9.70
CA ASP A 134 -21.13 1.68 -9.39
C ASP A 134 -19.69 2.16 -9.15
N VAL A 135 -18.90 1.35 -8.46
CA VAL A 135 -17.49 1.62 -8.16
C VAL A 135 -16.63 0.44 -8.58
N LEU A 136 -15.44 0.73 -9.08
CA LEU A 136 -14.46 -0.24 -9.49
C LEU A 136 -13.23 -0.12 -8.58
N MET A 137 -12.84 -1.21 -7.91
CA MET A 137 -11.53 -1.37 -7.29
C MET A 137 -10.65 -2.08 -8.30
N ILE A 138 -9.89 -1.31 -9.07
CA ILE A 138 -9.09 -1.83 -10.19
C ILE A 138 -7.61 -1.88 -9.82
N ARG A 139 -6.94 -2.93 -10.26
CA ARG A 139 -5.48 -3.01 -10.12
C ARG A 139 -4.82 -1.97 -11.01
N THR A 140 -3.81 -1.30 -10.51
CA THR A 140 -3.11 -0.24 -11.26
C THR A 140 -2.54 -0.73 -12.58
N LYS A 141 -2.09 -1.98 -12.68
CA LYS A 141 -1.66 -2.62 -13.95
C LYS A 141 -2.76 -2.67 -15.03
N GLN A 142 -4.04 -2.56 -14.65
CA GLN A 142 -5.19 -2.57 -15.60
C GLN A 142 -5.63 -1.16 -15.99
N TYR A 143 -5.23 -0.19 -15.19
CA TYR A 143 -5.71 1.18 -15.24
C TYR A 143 -5.48 1.83 -16.61
N LEU A 144 -4.27 1.72 -17.15
CA LEU A 144 -3.92 2.32 -18.44
C LEU A 144 -4.84 1.89 -19.58
N SER A 145 -5.19 0.61 -19.62
CA SER A 145 -6.09 0.04 -20.63
C SER A 145 -7.52 0.63 -20.55
N LEU A 146 -8.02 0.86 -19.34
CA LEU A 146 -9.35 1.45 -19.13
C LEU A 146 -9.36 2.95 -19.45
N VAL A 147 -8.32 3.68 -19.05
CA VAL A 147 -8.17 5.11 -19.36
C VAL A 147 -8.06 5.34 -20.87
N THR A 148 -7.18 4.61 -21.53
CA THR A 148 -6.99 4.75 -22.99
C THR A 148 -8.19 4.31 -23.81
N SER A 149 -9.05 3.45 -23.25
CA SER A 149 -10.36 3.10 -23.85
C SER A 149 -11.44 4.15 -23.59
N GLY A 150 -11.25 5.07 -22.64
CA GLY A 150 -12.25 6.07 -22.24
C GLY A 150 -13.39 5.44 -21.43
N TYR A 151 -13.11 4.45 -20.61
CA TYR A 151 -14.11 3.69 -19.87
C TYR A 151 -14.36 4.20 -18.45
N LEU A 152 -13.59 5.20 -18.00
CA LEU A 152 -13.66 5.73 -16.64
C LEU A 152 -14.07 7.19 -16.64
N VAL A 153 -14.77 7.60 -15.59
CA VAL A 153 -15.05 9.00 -15.28
C VAL A 153 -13.80 9.65 -14.71
N GLU A 154 -13.49 10.88 -15.12
CA GLU A 154 -12.43 11.69 -14.52
C GLU A 154 -12.78 11.99 -13.04
N ILE A 155 -11.86 11.80 -12.12
CA ILE A 155 -12.10 11.94 -10.67
C ILE A 155 -12.67 13.32 -10.32
N ASP A 156 -12.15 14.39 -10.93
CA ASP A 156 -12.62 15.76 -10.70
C ASP A 156 -14.05 16.03 -11.26
N GLN A 157 -14.59 15.13 -12.04
CA GLN A 157 -15.96 15.21 -12.56
C GLN A 157 -16.97 14.41 -11.73
N ILE A 158 -16.51 13.71 -10.68
CA ILE A 158 -17.38 12.97 -9.77
C ILE A 158 -17.87 13.95 -8.69
N PRO A 159 -19.18 14.26 -8.62
CA PRO A 159 -19.71 15.19 -7.64
C PRO A 159 -19.46 14.71 -6.21
N TYR A 160 -19.37 15.64 -5.29
CA TYR A 160 -19.20 15.44 -3.84
C TYR A 160 -17.85 14.89 -3.37
N LEU A 161 -16.95 14.45 -4.22
CA LEU A 161 -15.61 14.08 -3.77
C LEU A 161 -14.86 15.32 -3.27
N ASN A 162 -14.51 15.34 -2.03
CA ASN A 162 -13.75 16.41 -1.39
C ASN A 162 -12.29 15.99 -1.27
N LEU A 163 -11.55 16.08 -2.37
CA LEU A 163 -10.19 15.56 -2.49
C LEU A 163 -9.18 16.19 -1.54
N ASP A 164 -9.48 17.36 -0.93
CA ASP A 164 -8.63 17.99 0.09
C ASP A 164 -8.71 17.28 1.46
N LYS A 165 -9.56 16.27 1.60
CA LYS A 165 -9.73 15.53 2.84
C LYS A 165 -8.75 14.37 2.97
N GLU A 166 -8.38 14.08 4.21
CA GLU A 166 -7.35 13.10 4.59
C GLU A 166 -7.63 11.64 4.18
N TRP A 167 -8.88 11.31 3.82
CA TRP A 167 -9.27 9.97 3.34
C TRP A 167 -9.05 9.76 1.84
N TRP A 168 -8.60 10.79 1.11
CA TRP A 168 -8.18 10.71 -0.28
C TRP A 168 -6.67 10.85 -0.39
N ASP A 169 -5.99 9.91 -1.03
CA ASP A 169 -4.54 9.98 -1.21
C ASP A 169 -4.16 10.78 -2.45
N LEU A 170 -3.85 12.08 -2.25
CA LEU A 170 -3.42 12.96 -3.33
C LEU A 170 -2.08 12.55 -3.96
N ASN A 171 -1.19 11.84 -3.26
CA ASN A 171 0.03 11.32 -3.87
C ASN A 171 -0.31 10.27 -4.92
N SER A 172 -1.33 9.45 -4.67
CA SER A 172 -1.83 8.49 -5.64
C SER A 172 -2.53 9.18 -6.82
N TYR A 173 -3.32 10.24 -6.56
CA TYR A 173 -3.94 11.04 -7.61
C TYR A 173 -2.90 11.56 -8.59
N ASP A 174 -1.84 12.21 -8.08
CA ASP A 174 -0.75 12.76 -8.89
C ASP A 174 -0.05 11.67 -9.71
N ALA A 175 0.23 10.52 -9.10
CA ALA A 175 0.92 9.40 -9.76
C ALA A 175 0.06 8.68 -10.81
N LEU A 176 -1.28 8.71 -10.67
CA LEU A 176 -2.26 8.13 -11.58
C LEU A 176 -2.74 9.13 -12.65
N ALA A 177 -2.33 10.39 -12.57
CA ALA A 177 -2.74 11.40 -13.54
C ALA A 177 -1.96 11.27 -14.86
N LEU A 178 -2.69 11.40 -15.97
CA LEU A 178 -2.16 11.57 -17.32
C LEU A 178 -2.81 12.81 -17.96
N ASN A 179 -2.00 13.69 -18.53
CA ASN A 179 -2.50 14.96 -19.09
C ASN A 179 -3.24 15.80 -18.01
N ASN A 180 -2.73 15.78 -16.78
CA ASN A 180 -3.29 16.42 -15.58
C ASN A 180 -4.71 15.92 -15.20
N LYS A 181 -5.06 14.69 -15.56
CA LYS A 181 -6.37 14.07 -15.27
C LYS A 181 -6.17 12.71 -14.66
N ALA A 182 -6.71 12.50 -13.47
CA ALA A 182 -6.80 11.17 -12.86
C ALA A 182 -8.19 10.57 -13.06
N TYR A 183 -8.25 9.28 -13.28
CA TYR A 183 -9.47 8.51 -13.46
C TYR A 183 -9.64 7.42 -12.41
N ALA A 184 -8.69 7.36 -11.46
CA ALA A 184 -8.73 6.54 -10.28
C ALA A 184 -7.91 7.19 -9.18
N ILE A 185 -8.17 6.82 -7.92
CA ILE A 185 -7.50 7.35 -6.74
C ILE A 185 -7.49 6.29 -5.64
N CYS A 186 -6.40 6.18 -4.88
CA CYS A 186 -6.35 5.42 -3.64
C CYS A 186 -7.02 6.21 -2.51
N SER A 187 -7.62 5.50 -1.56
CA SER A 187 -8.39 6.14 -0.50
C SER A 187 -8.71 5.15 0.63
N ASP A 188 -9.13 5.67 1.77
CA ASP A 188 -9.61 4.88 2.91
C ASP A 188 -10.92 4.09 2.61
N MET A 189 -11.37 4.05 1.35
CA MET A 189 -12.38 3.07 0.90
C MET A 189 -11.87 1.63 1.01
N THR A 190 -10.56 1.43 0.98
CA THR A 190 -9.88 0.15 1.18
C THR A 190 -8.64 0.36 2.04
N ILE A 191 -8.04 -0.73 2.53
CA ILE A 191 -6.74 -0.73 3.19
C ILE A 191 -5.64 -1.25 2.26
N ASN A 192 -5.94 -1.42 0.98
CA ASN A 192 -5.02 -2.08 0.05
C ASN A 192 -3.74 -1.27 -0.17
N ASP A 193 -3.84 0.04 -0.30
CA ASP A 193 -2.69 0.92 -0.43
C ASP A 193 -1.80 0.90 0.82
N ASP A 194 -2.38 0.97 2.02
CA ASP A 194 -1.64 0.84 3.28
C ASP A 194 -0.90 -0.50 3.39
N LEU A 195 -1.54 -1.61 3.00
CA LEU A 195 -0.92 -2.94 3.01
C LEU A 195 0.27 -3.05 2.04
N ASN A 196 0.25 -2.28 0.96
CA ASN A 196 1.31 -2.26 -0.05
C ASN A 196 2.47 -1.30 0.25
N ILE A 197 2.49 -0.65 1.42
CA ILE A 197 3.60 0.20 1.86
C ILE A 197 4.84 -0.66 2.12
N ALA A 198 5.92 -0.37 1.39
CA ALA A 198 7.17 -1.12 1.51
C ALA A 198 7.92 -0.78 2.81
N ASN A 199 8.40 -1.78 3.49
CA ASN A 199 9.15 -1.65 4.73
C ASN A 199 10.22 -2.74 4.88
N VAL A 200 11.01 -2.66 5.94
CA VAL A 200 11.99 -3.67 6.32
C VAL A 200 11.64 -4.18 7.71
N TYR A 201 11.37 -5.47 7.82
CA TYR A 201 11.33 -6.13 9.13
C TYR A 201 12.74 -6.55 9.51
N PHE A 202 13.15 -6.33 10.76
CA PHE A 202 14.47 -6.77 11.24
C PHE A 202 14.38 -7.61 12.51
N ASN A 203 15.26 -8.59 12.59
CA ASN A 203 15.33 -9.55 13.70
C ASN A 203 16.09 -8.97 14.89
N LYS A 204 15.36 -8.58 15.95
CA LYS A 204 15.94 -8.02 17.18
C LYS A 204 16.84 -9.01 17.94
N ASP A 205 16.49 -10.29 17.92
CA ASP A 205 17.28 -11.32 18.59
C ASP A 205 18.65 -11.47 17.93
N MET A 206 18.71 -11.40 16.60
CA MET A 206 19.99 -11.37 15.89
C MET A 206 20.80 -10.12 16.23
N VAL A 207 20.17 -8.93 16.21
CA VAL A 207 20.86 -7.69 16.60
C VAL A 207 21.42 -7.81 18.02
N ALA A 208 20.63 -8.29 18.97
CA ALA A 208 21.06 -8.48 20.35
C ALA A 208 22.20 -9.49 20.48
N LYS A 209 22.17 -10.58 19.71
CA LYS A 209 23.22 -11.63 19.70
C LYS A 209 24.59 -11.07 19.28
N TYR A 210 24.63 -10.15 18.35
CA TYR A 210 25.87 -9.55 17.85
C TYR A 210 26.36 -8.38 18.73
N GLY A 211 25.51 -7.83 19.61
CA GLY A 211 25.85 -6.80 20.59
C GLY A 211 26.62 -5.61 19.98
N ASP A 212 27.77 -5.26 20.55
CA ASP A 212 28.55 -4.10 20.09
C ASP A 212 29.06 -4.18 18.63
N GLN A 213 28.98 -5.36 18.00
CA GLN A 213 29.35 -5.53 16.58
C GLN A 213 28.26 -5.05 15.63
N MET A 214 27.03 -4.89 16.11
CA MET A 214 25.87 -4.50 15.31
C MET A 214 25.18 -3.27 15.90
N THR A 215 25.12 -2.18 15.13
CA THR A 215 24.47 -0.95 15.57
C THR A 215 22.96 -1.16 15.63
N ASN A 216 22.29 -0.57 16.64
CA ASN A 216 20.84 -0.57 16.73
C ASN A 216 20.24 0.09 15.47
N PRO A 217 19.40 -0.62 14.68
CA PRO A 217 18.82 -0.10 13.45
C PRO A 217 17.97 1.17 13.65
N TYR A 218 17.21 1.27 14.74
CA TYR A 218 16.40 2.45 15.05
C TYR A 218 17.26 3.72 15.17
N GLY A 219 18.34 3.65 15.96
CA GLY A 219 19.27 4.77 16.10
C GLY A 219 19.95 5.17 14.79
N LEU A 220 20.12 4.23 13.83
CA LEU A 220 20.59 4.54 12.49
C LEU A 220 19.54 5.33 11.69
N VAL A 221 18.25 4.99 11.83
CA VAL A 221 17.18 5.74 11.19
C VAL A 221 17.08 7.15 11.74
N GLU A 222 17.05 7.30 13.06
CA GLU A 222 16.98 8.59 13.76
C GLU A 222 18.14 9.53 13.42
N SER A 223 19.36 8.99 13.35
CA SER A 223 20.57 9.75 12.98
C SER A 223 20.65 10.05 11.49
N GLY A 224 19.80 9.43 10.66
CA GLY A 224 19.88 9.50 9.21
C GLY A 224 21.02 8.68 8.61
N ASP A 225 21.60 7.77 9.38
CA ASP A 225 22.71 6.88 8.97
C ASP A 225 22.22 5.52 8.46
N TRP A 226 20.90 5.25 8.49
CA TRP A 226 20.30 4.07 7.88
C TRP A 226 20.37 4.16 6.37
N THR A 227 21.45 3.64 5.79
CA THR A 227 21.75 3.64 4.35
C THR A 227 21.84 2.22 3.82
N PHE A 228 21.70 2.05 2.51
CA PHE A 228 21.80 0.74 1.84
C PHE A 228 23.15 0.05 2.09
N GLU A 229 24.24 0.81 2.10
CA GLU A 229 25.56 0.28 2.46
C GLU A 229 25.57 -0.23 3.91
N LYS A 230 24.96 0.53 4.84
CA LYS A 230 24.92 0.14 6.24
C LYS A 230 24.06 -1.10 6.49
N MET A 231 22.91 -1.18 5.80
CA MET A 231 22.06 -2.38 5.82
C MET A 231 22.86 -3.59 5.32
N TYR A 232 23.59 -3.45 4.21
CA TYR A 232 24.40 -4.52 3.63
C TYR A 232 25.56 -4.93 4.51
N GLU A 233 26.30 -3.99 5.13
CA GLU A 233 27.34 -4.29 6.13
C GLU A 233 26.80 -5.13 7.29
N MET A 234 25.63 -4.77 7.82
CA MET A 234 24.98 -5.50 8.90
C MET A 234 24.52 -6.89 8.44
N ALA A 235 23.98 -6.98 7.23
CA ALA A 235 23.55 -8.23 6.62
C ALA A 235 24.70 -9.22 6.48
N GLN A 236 25.88 -8.78 6.07
CA GLN A 236 27.07 -9.63 5.93
C GLN A 236 27.57 -10.22 7.26
N LEU A 237 27.33 -9.55 8.39
CA LEU A 237 27.78 -10.05 9.69
C LEU A 237 27.10 -11.33 10.14
N VAL A 238 25.85 -11.58 9.71
CA VAL A 238 25.05 -12.69 10.22
C VAL A 238 25.13 -13.95 9.35
N VAL A 239 25.65 -13.82 8.13
CA VAL A 239 25.67 -14.91 7.14
C VAL A 239 26.32 -16.17 7.69
N SER A 240 25.64 -17.30 7.52
CA SER A 240 26.16 -18.61 7.91
C SER A 240 25.58 -19.69 7.01
N HIS A 241 26.47 -20.41 6.33
CA HIS A 241 26.14 -21.56 5.48
C HIS A 241 26.98 -22.76 5.89
N PRO A 242 26.53 -23.55 6.90
CA PRO A 242 27.33 -24.63 7.49
C PRO A 242 27.81 -25.69 6.50
N ASP A 243 27.04 -25.94 5.46
CA ASP A 243 27.35 -26.93 4.44
C ASP A 243 28.16 -26.39 3.26
N GLY A 244 28.58 -25.12 3.32
CA GLY A 244 29.56 -24.50 2.39
C GLY A 244 29.06 -24.29 0.97
N GLY A 245 27.75 -24.30 0.72
CA GLY A 245 27.15 -24.12 -0.60
C GLY A 245 26.37 -22.82 -0.76
N ALA A 246 26.37 -22.27 -1.97
CA ALA A 246 25.47 -21.18 -2.33
C ALA A 246 24.03 -21.56 -1.98
N ALA A 247 23.42 -20.74 -1.19
CA ALA A 247 22.11 -20.95 -0.61
C ALA A 247 21.05 -21.39 -1.64
N VAL A 248 20.53 -22.57 -1.44
CA VAL A 248 19.34 -23.03 -2.16
C VAL A 248 18.18 -22.94 -1.18
N PRO A 249 17.20 -22.08 -1.39
CA PRO A 249 16.04 -21.99 -0.52
C PRO A 249 15.41 -23.36 -0.31
N GLY A 250 15.19 -23.72 0.95
CA GLY A 250 14.60 -25.00 1.33
C GLY A 250 15.57 -26.18 1.44
N ASN A 251 16.87 -26.01 1.21
CA ASN A 251 17.82 -27.13 1.26
C ASN A 251 18.45 -27.37 2.65
N THR A 252 18.62 -26.36 3.49
CA THR A 252 19.03 -26.60 4.87
C THR A 252 18.28 -25.68 5.84
N ALA A 253 17.80 -26.27 6.94
CA ALA A 253 17.18 -25.53 8.04
C ALA A 253 18.20 -24.69 8.86
N GLU A 254 19.47 -24.68 8.43
CA GLU A 254 20.59 -24.09 9.17
C GLU A 254 21.21 -22.87 8.47
N ASP A 255 20.84 -22.59 7.19
CA ASP A 255 21.33 -21.41 6.48
C ASP A 255 20.74 -20.13 7.07
N ILE A 256 21.61 -19.14 7.31
CA ILE A 256 21.28 -17.81 7.78
C ILE A 256 21.69 -16.79 6.71
N TYR A 257 20.73 -15.96 6.31
CA TYR A 257 20.90 -14.92 5.31
C TYR A 257 20.96 -13.53 5.96
N GLY A 258 21.63 -12.62 5.29
CA GLY A 258 21.61 -11.22 5.66
C GLY A 258 20.26 -10.59 5.39
N PHE A 259 19.68 -10.83 4.19
CA PHE A 259 18.33 -10.40 3.86
C PHE A 259 17.71 -11.24 2.74
N GLY A 260 16.39 -11.40 2.83
CA GLY A 260 15.56 -11.98 1.81
C GLY A 260 14.74 -10.93 1.05
N TYR A 261 14.36 -11.23 -0.18
CA TYR A 261 13.53 -10.38 -0.98
C TYR A 261 12.81 -11.13 -2.11
N ILE A 262 11.67 -10.58 -2.55
CA ILE A 262 11.01 -10.94 -3.80
C ILE A 262 11.39 -9.97 -4.92
N GLN A 263 11.06 -10.29 -6.16
CA GLN A 263 11.49 -9.51 -7.33
C GLN A 263 11.08 -8.03 -7.29
N ASP A 264 9.93 -7.72 -6.70
CA ASP A 264 9.38 -6.35 -6.64
C ASP A 264 10.24 -5.42 -5.76
N ALA A 265 11.04 -5.97 -4.86
CA ALA A 265 11.96 -5.22 -4.02
C ALA A 265 12.96 -4.38 -4.81
N ALA A 266 13.32 -4.80 -6.04
CA ALA A 266 14.22 -4.00 -6.89
C ALA A 266 13.63 -2.61 -7.19
N GLY A 267 12.36 -2.54 -7.56
CA GLY A 267 11.64 -1.28 -7.77
C GLY A 267 11.54 -0.47 -6.49
N ALA A 268 11.21 -1.12 -5.37
CA ALA A 268 11.11 -0.49 -4.07
C ALA A 268 12.45 0.14 -3.63
N PHE A 269 13.56 -0.58 -3.71
CA PHE A 269 14.89 -0.01 -3.39
C PHE A 269 15.25 1.16 -4.28
N LEU A 270 15.01 1.07 -5.60
CA LEU A 270 15.32 2.19 -6.51
C LEU A 270 14.50 3.43 -6.16
N ASN A 271 13.21 3.27 -5.86
CA ASN A 271 12.37 4.38 -5.41
C ASN A 271 12.84 4.94 -4.06
N ALA A 272 13.18 4.07 -3.09
CA ALA A 272 13.76 4.50 -1.81
C ALA A 272 15.06 5.28 -1.99
N PHE A 273 15.86 4.98 -3.02
CA PHE A 273 17.05 5.72 -3.40
C PHE A 273 16.75 7.05 -4.13
N GLY A 274 15.48 7.40 -4.30
CA GLY A 274 15.06 8.59 -5.03
C GLY A 274 15.16 8.44 -6.56
N VAL A 275 15.10 7.22 -7.07
CA VAL A 275 15.03 6.93 -8.52
C VAL A 275 13.60 6.53 -8.86
N GLN A 276 12.88 7.36 -9.59
CA GLN A 276 11.61 6.99 -10.20
C GLN A 276 11.85 6.44 -11.61
N ILE A 277 11.03 5.52 -12.07
CA ILE A 277 11.07 5.01 -13.45
C ILE A 277 10.56 6.08 -14.42
N CYS A 278 9.44 6.72 -14.03
CA CYS A 278 8.92 7.90 -14.73
C CYS A 278 8.55 8.99 -13.73
N THR A 279 8.83 10.24 -14.10
CA THR A 279 8.32 11.44 -13.43
C THR A 279 7.21 12.06 -14.29
N ILE A 280 6.41 12.96 -13.73
CA ILE A 280 5.42 13.73 -14.48
C ILE A 280 5.98 15.13 -14.72
N ASP A 281 5.92 15.63 -15.98
CA ASP A 281 6.29 16.99 -16.31
C ASP A 281 5.16 18.01 -16.05
N GLU A 282 5.45 19.30 -16.31
CA GLU A 282 4.50 20.39 -16.10
C GLU A 282 3.23 20.29 -16.97
N ASP A 283 3.29 19.55 -18.08
CA ASP A 283 2.16 19.31 -18.99
C ASP A 283 1.37 18.03 -18.60
N GLY A 284 1.72 17.38 -17.49
CA GLY A 284 1.10 16.13 -17.06
C GLY A 284 1.48 14.91 -17.90
N LYS A 285 2.63 14.98 -18.58
CA LYS A 285 3.16 13.89 -19.39
C LYS A 285 4.19 13.08 -18.59
N PRO A 286 4.10 11.75 -18.57
CA PRO A 286 5.16 10.92 -18.03
C PRO A 286 6.47 11.06 -18.82
N VAL A 287 7.58 11.18 -18.11
CA VAL A 287 8.94 11.28 -18.66
C VAL A 287 9.78 10.17 -18.09
N TYR A 288 10.36 9.35 -18.94
CA TYR A 288 11.25 8.27 -18.53
C TYR A 288 12.56 8.79 -17.94
N THR A 289 12.92 8.32 -16.75
CA THR A 289 14.09 8.83 -16.00
C THR A 289 15.10 7.75 -15.60
N LEU A 290 14.74 6.47 -15.72
CA LEU A 290 15.61 5.37 -15.29
C LEU A 290 16.91 5.27 -16.11
N GLY A 291 16.93 5.82 -17.34
CA GLY A 291 18.13 5.89 -18.19
C GLY A 291 19.15 6.97 -17.80
N ALA A 292 18.85 7.84 -16.84
CA ALA A 292 19.77 8.88 -16.39
C ALA A 292 21.00 8.27 -15.69
N GLU A 293 22.17 8.91 -15.82
CA GLU A 293 23.43 8.41 -15.27
C GLU A 293 23.36 8.09 -13.77
N HIS A 294 22.76 8.97 -12.98
CA HIS A 294 22.59 8.76 -11.54
C HIS A 294 21.69 7.56 -11.23
N ALA A 295 20.63 7.34 -12.02
CA ALA A 295 19.74 6.19 -11.88
C ALA A 295 20.47 4.89 -12.25
N VAL A 296 21.17 4.86 -13.37
CA VAL A 296 21.98 3.71 -13.79
C VAL A 296 23.03 3.36 -12.74
N THR A 297 23.69 4.36 -12.12
CA THR A 297 24.66 4.14 -11.05
C THR A 297 24.02 3.43 -9.85
N LYS A 298 22.83 3.87 -9.42
CA LYS A 298 22.08 3.26 -8.31
C LYS A 298 21.60 1.86 -8.66
N MET A 299 21.12 1.66 -9.89
CA MET A 299 20.80 0.35 -10.42
C MET A 299 21.97 -0.64 -10.35
N GLN A 300 23.16 -0.20 -10.76
CA GLN A 300 24.37 -1.03 -10.73
C GLN A 300 24.79 -1.35 -9.29
N LYS A 301 24.70 -0.39 -8.36
CA LYS A 301 24.98 -0.63 -6.93
C LYS A 301 24.00 -1.66 -6.35
N LEU A 302 22.71 -1.52 -6.60
CA LEU A 302 21.70 -2.47 -6.16
C LEU A 302 21.99 -3.89 -6.73
N MET A 303 22.28 -3.97 -8.03
CA MET A 303 22.63 -5.23 -8.69
C MET A 303 23.86 -5.87 -8.07
N SER A 304 24.88 -5.09 -7.69
CA SER A 304 26.11 -5.61 -7.08
C SER A 304 25.85 -6.31 -5.75
N VAL A 305 24.89 -5.78 -4.96
CA VAL A 305 24.50 -6.37 -3.67
C VAL A 305 23.62 -7.60 -3.87
N PHE A 306 22.65 -7.52 -4.79
CA PHE A 306 21.78 -8.67 -5.09
C PHE A 306 22.52 -9.88 -5.68
N LYS A 307 23.67 -9.65 -6.31
CA LYS A 307 24.55 -10.72 -6.79
C LYS A 307 25.36 -11.42 -5.71
N ASP A 308 25.48 -10.83 -4.55
CA ASP A 308 26.04 -11.50 -3.37
C ASP A 308 25.02 -12.47 -2.79
N THR A 309 24.89 -13.63 -3.44
CA THR A 309 23.91 -14.67 -3.09
C THR A 309 24.25 -15.42 -1.80
N ASP A 310 25.39 -15.17 -1.21
CA ASP A 310 25.69 -15.66 0.14
C ASP A 310 25.02 -14.77 1.19
N THR A 311 24.98 -13.45 0.96
CA THR A 311 24.35 -12.49 1.87
C THR A 311 22.87 -12.30 1.59
N SER A 312 22.45 -12.31 0.32
CA SER A 312 21.07 -12.04 -0.07
C SER A 312 20.41 -13.22 -0.75
N ILE A 313 19.11 -13.38 -0.55
CA ILE A 313 18.33 -14.43 -1.19
C ILE A 313 17.13 -13.89 -1.95
N ASN A 314 17.08 -14.22 -3.26
CA ASN A 314 15.92 -13.94 -4.10
C ASN A 314 15.01 -15.17 -4.12
N PHE A 315 13.95 -15.15 -3.36
CA PHE A 315 12.99 -16.25 -3.27
C PHE A 315 12.22 -16.45 -4.58
N HIS A 316 11.86 -15.37 -5.27
CA HIS A 316 11.08 -15.43 -6.49
C HIS A 316 11.84 -16.14 -7.65
N ALA A 317 13.11 -15.83 -7.82
CA ALA A 317 13.94 -16.46 -8.85
C ALA A 317 14.01 -18.00 -8.73
N ARG A 318 13.72 -18.52 -7.55
CA ARG A 318 13.88 -19.93 -7.23
C ARG A 318 12.58 -20.71 -7.08
N LEU A 319 11.50 -20.07 -6.62
CA LEU A 319 10.26 -20.75 -6.23
C LEU A 319 9.03 -20.31 -7.03
N GLY A 320 9.13 -19.22 -7.81
CA GLY A 320 7.97 -18.56 -8.40
C GLY A 320 7.18 -17.74 -7.37
N TYR A 321 6.27 -16.89 -7.84
CA TYR A 321 5.71 -15.78 -7.07
C TYR A 321 5.02 -16.21 -5.75
N ALA A 322 3.99 -17.04 -5.83
CA ALA A 322 3.20 -17.39 -4.64
C ALA A 322 3.97 -18.21 -3.58
N ALA A 323 4.95 -19.03 -4.01
CA ALA A 323 5.76 -19.80 -3.08
C ALA A 323 6.92 -18.96 -2.49
N ALA A 324 7.31 -17.88 -3.18
CA ALA A 324 8.38 -17.01 -2.75
C ALA A 324 8.01 -16.20 -1.51
N GLU A 325 6.83 -15.61 -1.49
CA GLU A 325 6.33 -14.81 -0.36
C GLU A 325 6.23 -15.65 0.92
N ILE A 326 5.71 -16.88 0.80
CA ILE A 326 5.62 -17.81 1.93
C ILE A 326 7.02 -18.19 2.43
N ALA A 327 7.96 -18.49 1.52
CA ALA A 327 9.30 -18.88 1.90
C ALA A 327 10.09 -17.75 2.54
N GLU A 328 9.90 -16.52 2.09
CA GLU A 328 10.54 -15.33 2.66
C GLU A 328 10.07 -15.12 4.10
N THR A 329 8.75 -15.05 4.32
CA THR A 329 8.22 -14.87 5.66
C THR A 329 8.59 -16.02 6.59
N GLU A 330 8.49 -17.28 6.16
CA GLU A 330 8.87 -18.44 6.98
C GLU A 330 10.38 -18.46 7.32
N THR A 331 11.25 -18.01 6.41
CA THR A 331 12.70 -17.92 6.69
C THR A 331 12.97 -16.89 7.77
N PHE A 332 12.31 -15.75 7.70
CA PHE A 332 12.40 -14.71 8.73
C PHE A 332 11.80 -15.16 10.07
N LEU A 333 10.58 -15.71 10.06
CA LEU A 333 9.86 -16.18 11.25
C LEU A 333 10.63 -17.28 12.02
N THR A 334 11.46 -18.05 11.32
CA THR A 334 12.32 -19.08 11.92
C THR A 334 13.70 -18.56 12.35
N GLY A 335 13.90 -17.23 12.33
CA GLY A 335 15.13 -16.59 12.80
C GLY A 335 16.34 -16.81 11.88
N ARG A 336 16.11 -17.02 10.58
CA ARG A 336 17.17 -17.29 9.60
C ARG A 336 17.47 -16.13 8.65
N GLU A 337 16.90 -14.97 8.93
CA GLU A 337 17.19 -13.71 8.22
C GLU A 337 17.35 -12.56 9.22
N LEU A 338 18.30 -11.66 8.95
CA LEU A 338 18.39 -10.42 9.70
C LEU A 338 17.35 -9.41 9.23
N PHE A 339 17.17 -9.27 7.91
CA PHE A 339 16.20 -8.35 7.30
C PHE A 339 15.28 -9.09 6.33
N CYS A 340 13.98 -8.88 6.45
CA CYS A 340 12.97 -9.29 5.48
C CYS A 340 12.43 -8.04 4.78
N ILE A 341 12.49 -8.01 3.46
CA ILE A 341 12.10 -6.84 2.65
C ILE A 341 10.70 -7.06 2.09
N GLY A 342 9.70 -6.43 2.67
CA GLY A 342 8.31 -6.64 2.28
C GLY A 342 7.42 -5.42 2.45
N GLY A 343 6.14 -5.66 2.62
CA GLY A 343 5.13 -4.64 2.91
C GLY A 343 4.31 -5.02 4.13
N PHE A 344 3.37 -4.14 4.50
CA PHE A 344 2.48 -4.45 5.62
C PHE A 344 1.54 -5.62 5.34
N TYR A 345 1.43 -6.09 4.10
CA TYR A 345 0.72 -7.33 3.79
C TYR A 345 1.35 -8.58 4.46
N TYR A 346 2.63 -8.56 4.84
CA TYR A 346 3.25 -9.62 5.66
C TYR A 346 2.80 -9.61 7.11
N ALA A 347 2.12 -8.56 7.46
CA ALA A 347 1.65 -8.31 8.80
C ALA A 347 0.96 -9.54 9.43
N ALA A 348 0.02 -10.18 8.77
CA ALA A 348 -0.68 -11.36 9.29
C ALA A 348 0.22 -12.57 9.58
N ASP A 349 1.32 -12.71 8.82
CA ASP A 349 2.30 -13.78 9.04
C ASP A 349 3.22 -13.47 10.20
N MET A 350 3.67 -12.23 10.30
CA MET A 350 4.58 -11.79 11.38
C MET A 350 3.98 -12.01 12.77
N ARG A 351 2.64 -11.99 12.95
CA ARG A 351 1.97 -12.34 14.22
C ARG A 351 2.30 -13.71 14.74
N ARG A 352 2.64 -14.63 13.86
CA ARG A 352 2.95 -16.01 14.23
C ARG A 352 4.41 -16.19 14.64
N SER A 353 5.19 -15.09 14.58
CA SER A 353 6.62 -15.14 14.90
C SER A 353 6.86 -15.34 16.39
N GLU A 354 7.73 -16.28 16.72
CA GLU A 354 8.36 -16.36 18.02
C GLU A 354 9.60 -15.45 18.12
N THR A 355 10.08 -14.93 16.97
CA THR A 355 11.23 -14.02 16.87
C THR A 355 10.78 -12.59 17.21
N GLU A 356 11.50 -11.96 18.11
CA GLU A 356 11.32 -10.52 18.35
C GLU A 356 11.83 -9.73 17.15
N PHE A 357 10.98 -8.86 16.61
CA PHE A 357 11.33 -8.06 15.42
C PHE A 357 10.94 -6.58 15.58
N GLY A 358 11.45 -5.75 14.68
CA GLY A 358 11.07 -4.37 14.54
C GLY A 358 10.86 -4.02 13.07
N ILE A 359 10.33 -2.81 12.83
CA ILE A 359 10.04 -2.28 11.50
C ILE A 359 10.90 -1.04 11.24
N LEU A 360 11.38 -0.89 10.02
CA LEU A 360 12.18 0.24 9.56
C LEU A 360 11.66 0.72 8.20
N PRO A 361 11.83 2.00 7.83
CA PRO A 361 11.71 2.41 6.44
C PRO A 361 12.80 1.73 5.60
N LEU A 362 12.61 1.63 4.28
CA LEU A 362 13.69 1.25 3.40
C LEU A 362 14.89 2.20 3.56
N PRO A 363 16.13 1.71 3.44
CA PRO A 363 17.31 2.53 3.63
C PRO A 363 17.46 3.59 2.53
N LYS A 364 18.04 4.72 2.89
CA LYS A 364 18.52 5.71 1.91
C LYS A 364 19.65 5.12 1.07
N TYR A 365 19.84 5.66 -0.15
CA TYR A 365 20.99 5.28 -0.97
C TYR A 365 22.32 5.54 -0.26
N ASP A 366 22.48 6.76 0.26
CA ASP A 366 23.64 7.21 1.00
C ASP A 366 23.27 8.33 1.98
N LYS A 367 24.27 8.84 2.71
CA LYS A 367 24.10 9.94 3.69
C LYS A 367 23.79 11.30 3.04
N ALA A 368 24.05 11.47 1.74
CA ALA A 368 23.73 12.71 1.03
C ALA A 368 22.24 12.84 0.74
N GLN A 369 21.53 11.73 0.66
CA GLN A 369 20.08 11.72 0.56
C GLN A 369 19.47 12.24 1.88
N GLN A 370 18.72 13.34 1.80
CA GLN A 370 18.22 14.03 2.99
C GLN A 370 17.10 13.27 3.68
N ASN A 371 16.09 12.82 2.92
CA ASN A 371 14.88 12.22 3.47
C ASN A 371 14.80 10.73 3.11
N TYR A 372 14.15 9.95 3.98
CA TYR A 372 13.65 8.63 3.59
C TYR A 372 12.56 8.79 2.54
N ILE A 373 12.39 7.79 1.71
CA ILE A 373 11.30 7.67 0.75
C ILE A 373 10.73 6.28 0.92
N THR A 374 9.44 6.21 1.17
CA THR A 374 8.74 4.95 1.36
C THR A 374 7.95 4.60 0.10
N PRO A 375 8.38 3.61 -0.67
CA PRO A 375 7.68 3.19 -1.89
C PRO A 375 6.39 2.42 -1.59
N ILE A 376 5.52 2.39 -2.61
CA ILE A 376 4.35 1.51 -2.64
C ILE A 376 4.61 0.39 -3.66
N TYR A 377 4.30 -0.85 -3.27
CA TYR A 377 4.29 -1.98 -4.21
C TYR A 377 3.13 -1.87 -5.18
N SER A 378 3.39 -1.49 -6.43
CA SER A 378 2.35 -1.24 -7.43
C SER A 378 1.73 -2.51 -8.03
N ALA A 379 2.37 -3.67 -7.89
CA ALA A 379 1.92 -4.91 -8.53
C ALA A 379 0.54 -5.38 -8.03
N SER A 380 0.25 -5.20 -6.74
CA SER A 380 -1.01 -5.55 -6.08
C SER A 380 -1.86 -4.35 -5.69
N LEU A 381 -1.39 -3.14 -5.94
CA LEU A 381 -2.11 -1.91 -5.64
C LEU A 381 -3.42 -1.83 -6.42
N THR A 382 -4.50 -1.48 -5.72
CA THR A 382 -5.81 -1.18 -6.30
C THR A 382 -6.18 0.29 -6.06
N ALA A 383 -6.92 0.86 -7.01
CA ALA A 383 -7.43 2.22 -6.90
C ALA A 383 -8.93 2.25 -7.22
N SER A 384 -9.65 3.18 -6.60
CA SER A 384 -11.07 3.41 -6.79
C SER A 384 -11.31 4.18 -8.08
N ALA A 385 -12.24 3.72 -8.91
CA ALA A 385 -12.64 4.36 -10.16
C ALA A 385 -14.16 4.23 -10.39
N VAL A 386 -14.72 5.05 -11.27
CA VAL A 386 -16.14 5.01 -11.65
C VAL A 386 -16.23 4.71 -13.14
N PRO A 387 -17.02 3.70 -13.58
CA PRO A 387 -17.22 3.42 -14.99
C PRO A 387 -18.02 4.52 -15.66
N ILE A 388 -17.65 4.88 -16.92
CA ILE A 388 -18.35 5.93 -17.68
C ILE A 388 -19.84 5.62 -17.92
N THR A 389 -20.25 4.37 -17.81
CA THR A 389 -21.61 3.89 -17.98
C THR A 389 -22.34 3.63 -16.65
N THR A 390 -21.86 4.19 -15.53
CA THR A 390 -22.59 4.17 -14.27
C THR A 390 -23.95 4.87 -14.41
N ALA A 391 -24.96 4.34 -13.73
CA ALA A 391 -26.32 4.86 -13.84
C ALA A 391 -26.48 6.26 -13.24
N ASP A 392 -25.77 6.54 -12.15
CA ASP A 392 -25.92 7.76 -11.36
C ASP A 392 -24.59 8.14 -10.71
N VAL A 393 -23.82 8.98 -11.40
CA VAL A 393 -22.51 9.43 -10.94
C VAL A 393 -22.60 10.29 -9.68
N GLU A 394 -23.70 11.02 -9.50
CA GLU A 394 -23.90 11.88 -8.32
C GLU A 394 -24.10 11.04 -7.06
N LYS A 395 -25.02 10.07 -7.09
CA LYS A 395 -25.19 9.13 -5.98
C LYS A 395 -23.93 8.29 -5.71
N THR A 396 -23.21 7.92 -6.77
CA THR A 396 -21.93 7.20 -6.64
C THR A 396 -20.88 8.06 -5.93
N GLY A 397 -20.79 9.35 -6.27
CA GLY A 397 -19.86 10.28 -5.60
C GLY A 397 -20.18 10.45 -4.10
N ILE A 398 -21.45 10.64 -3.76
CA ILE A 398 -21.88 10.70 -2.34
C ILE A 398 -21.53 9.41 -1.59
N PHE A 399 -21.78 8.26 -2.22
CA PHE A 399 -21.42 6.97 -1.65
C PHE A 399 -19.91 6.85 -1.41
N MET A 400 -19.09 7.17 -2.40
CA MET A 400 -17.63 7.10 -2.31
C MET A 400 -17.09 8.02 -1.21
N GLU A 401 -17.55 9.28 -1.16
CA GLU A 401 -17.14 10.26 -0.15
C GLU A 401 -17.47 9.77 1.27
N TYR A 402 -18.71 9.31 1.48
CA TYR A 402 -19.14 8.85 2.79
C TYR A 402 -18.43 7.57 3.20
N PHE A 403 -18.25 6.64 2.26
CA PHE A 403 -17.60 5.35 2.52
C PHE A 403 -16.10 5.52 2.82
N ALA A 404 -15.40 6.41 2.11
CA ALA A 404 -14.02 6.76 2.39
C ALA A 404 -13.87 7.46 3.75
N TYR A 405 -14.76 8.41 4.06
CA TYR A 405 -14.81 9.05 5.39
C TYR A 405 -14.97 8.02 6.51
N LYS A 406 -15.91 7.08 6.37
CA LYS A 406 -16.09 5.99 7.35
C LYS A 406 -14.90 5.05 7.39
N GLY A 407 -14.24 4.83 6.27
CA GLY A 407 -12.97 4.08 6.20
C GLY A 407 -11.90 4.72 7.07
N ASN A 408 -11.70 6.02 6.92
CA ASN A 408 -10.75 6.79 7.72
C ASN A 408 -11.05 6.69 9.23
N ARG A 409 -12.32 6.66 9.63
CA ARG A 409 -12.73 6.66 11.04
C ARG A 409 -12.81 5.26 11.68
N ILE A 410 -12.95 4.21 10.89
CA ILE A 410 -13.20 2.84 11.37
C ILE A 410 -12.10 1.87 10.90
N MET A 411 -11.81 1.84 9.58
CA MET A 411 -10.87 0.88 9.02
C MET A 411 -9.41 1.23 9.34
N ARG A 412 -9.05 2.50 9.16
CA ARG A 412 -7.68 2.95 9.39
C ARG A 412 -7.23 2.77 10.85
N PRO A 413 -8.01 3.15 11.89
CA PRO A 413 -7.67 2.82 13.27
C PRO A 413 -7.54 1.31 13.51
N ALA A 414 -8.47 0.49 12.97
CA ALA A 414 -8.41 -0.96 13.13
C ALA A 414 -7.16 -1.56 12.47
N LEU A 415 -6.75 -1.06 11.31
CA LEU A 415 -5.50 -1.45 10.67
C LEU A 415 -4.27 -1.06 11.52
N TYR A 416 -4.27 0.16 12.05
CA TYR A 416 -3.20 0.60 12.96
C TYR A 416 -3.13 -0.26 14.22
N ASP A 417 -4.27 -0.53 14.86
CA ASP A 417 -4.34 -1.41 16.03
C ASP A 417 -3.85 -2.81 15.67
N GLU A 418 -4.25 -3.31 14.51
CA GLU A 418 -3.82 -4.59 13.98
C GLU A 418 -2.29 -4.63 13.77
N LEU A 419 -1.74 -3.61 13.14
CA LEU A 419 -0.30 -3.44 12.93
C LEU A 419 0.43 -3.23 14.26
N LEU A 420 -0.14 -2.48 15.20
CA LEU A 420 0.48 -2.14 16.47
C LEU A 420 0.34 -3.25 17.52
N GLU A 421 -0.86 -3.84 17.70
CA GLU A 421 -1.09 -4.88 18.70
C GLU A 421 -0.46 -6.21 18.32
N GLY A 422 -0.38 -6.49 17.01
CA GLY A 422 0.20 -7.72 16.49
C GLY A 422 1.72 -7.70 16.32
N TYR A 423 2.30 -6.52 16.05
CA TYR A 423 3.67 -6.41 15.51
C TYR A 423 4.61 -5.52 16.28
N LEU A 424 4.09 -4.44 16.86
CA LEU A 424 4.92 -3.44 17.51
C LEU A 424 4.73 -3.51 19.02
N PRO A 425 4.87 -4.64 19.60
CA PRO A 425 4.31 -4.88 20.90
C PRO A 425 4.96 -4.08 21.96
N ARG A 426 5.74 -3.17 21.81
CA ARG A 426 6.29 -2.80 23.12
C ARG A 426 7.46 -1.83 23.06
N ASP A 427 7.75 -1.20 21.92
CA ASP A 427 8.74 -0.13 21.93
C ASP A 427 8.22 1.14 21.23
N GLU A 428 8.49 2.27 21.86
CA GLU A 428 8.19 3.59 21.32
C GLU A 428 8.95 3.85 20.00
N GLU A 429 10.10 3.20 19.82
CA GLU A 429 10.96 3.32 18.64
C GLU A 429 10.27 2.83 17.38
N SER A 430 9.51 1.74 17.44
CA SER A 430 8.72 1.23 16.30
C SER A 430 7.62 2.21 15.86
N LEU A 431 6.99 2.93 16.80
CA LEU A 431 5.99 3.96 16.47
C LEU A 431 6.63 5.12 15.71
N GLU A 432 7.82 5.55 16.12
CA GLU A 432 8.56 6.60 15.41
C GLU A 432 8.95 6.16 13.98
N MET A 433 9.23 4.89 13.76
CA MET A 433 9.50 4.34 12.42
C MET A 433 8.26 4.36 11.54
N LEU A 434 7.09 4.03 12.09
CA LEU A 434 5.82 4.12 11.34
C LEU A 434 5.51 5.56 10.95
N ASP A 435 5.71 6.53 11.83
CA ASP A 435 5.52 7.95 11.50
C ASP A 435 6.38 8.33 10.29
N ILE A 436 7.66 7.94 10.27
CA ILE A 436 8.57 8.19 9.15
C ILE A 436 8.05 7.50 7.87
N ILE A 437 7.64 6.23 7.97
CA ILE A 437 7.15 5.44 6.84
C ILE A 437 5.93 6.12 6.22
N PHE A 438 4.92 6.46 7.01
CA PHE A 438 3.68 7.05 6.52
C PHE A 438 3.85 8.50 6.01
N GLU A 439 4.74 9.29 6.61
CA GLU A 439 5.02 10.67 6.17
C GLU A 439 5.79 10.74 4.84
N THR A 440 6.44 9.65 4.41
CA THR A 440 7.35 9.66 3.26
C THR A 440 6.90 8.80 2.08
N ILE A 441 5.62 8.41 2.07
CA ILE A 441 5.04 7.58 1.00
C ILE A 441 5.18 8.25 -0.37
N LYS A 442 5.62 7.45 -1.35
CA LYS A 442 5.78 7.86 -2.75
C LYS A 442 5.31 6.75 -3.70
N TYR A 443 4.57 7.20 -4.70
CA TYR A 443 4.16 6.38 -5.83
C TYR A 443 5.10 6.60 -7.02
N ASP A 444 5.28 5.58 -7.85
CA ASP A 444 6.05 5.68 -9.09
C ASP A 444 5.14 5.44 -10.29
N THR A 445 4.91 6.47 -11.06
CA THR A 445 4.09 6.44 -12.28
C THR A 445 4.55 5.35 -13.26
N GLY A 446 5.87 5.12 -13.39
CA GLY A 446 6.40 4.10 -14.28
C GLY A 446 6.10 2.68 -13.83
N LEU A 447 6.11 2.41 -12.50
CA LEU A 447 5.71 1.12 -11.94
C LEU A 447 4.19 0.91 -12.05
N ILE A 448 3.41 1.96 -11.80
CA ILE A 448 1.93 1.92 -11.85
C ILE A 448 1.43 1.62 -13.26
N PHE A 449 1.83 2.42 -14.23
CA PHE A 449 1.37 2.28 -15.61
C PHE A 449 2.06 1.16 -16.38
N ASN A 450 3.23 0.74 -15.92
CA ASN A 450 4.04 -0.32 -16.53
C ASN A 450 4.21 -0.15 -18.05
N PHE A 451 4.48 1.09 -18.48
CA PHE A 451 4.67 1.43 -19.89
C PHE A 451 5.66 0.48 -20.57
N ASN A 452 5.25 -0.11 -21.65
CA ASN A 452 6.02 -1.12 -22.40
C ASN A 452 6.59 -2.26 -21.52
N ASN A 453 5.86 -2.68 -20.51
CA ASN A 453 6.25 -3.69 -19.52
C ASN A 453 7.55 -3.34 -18.77
N ILE A 454 7.81 -2.06 -18.51
CA ILE A 454 9.05 -1.60 -17.89
C ILE A 454 9.25 -2.18 -16.48
N ALA A 455 8.19 -2.31 -15.69
CA ALA A 455 8.28 -2.91 -14.36
C ALA A 455 8.66 -4.40 -14.46
N ASP A 456 8.01 -5.16 -15.35
CA ASP A 456 8.29 -6.57 -15.53
C ASP A 456 9.71 -6.79 -16.10
N ASN A 457 10.18 -5.90 -16.98
CA ASN A 457 11.55 -5.92 -17.49
C ASN A 457 12.58 -5.64 -16.40
N LEU A 458 12.31 -4.64 -15.54
CA LEU A 458 13.16 -4.30 -14.39
C LEU A 458 13.24 -5.48 -13.42
N PHE A 459 12.10 -6.07 -13.06
CA PHE A 459 12.03 -7.20 -12.15
C PHE A 459 12.77 -8.43 -12.71
N SER A 460 12.60 -8.73 -14.00
CA SER A 460 13.36 -9.80 -14.67
C SER A 460 14.87 -9.53 -14.67
N GLN A 461 15.29 -8.27 -14.89
CA GLN A 461 16.70 -7.88 -14.84
C GLN A 461 17.36 -8.28 -13.52
N TYR A 462 16.67 -8.00 -12.39
CA TYR A 462 17.19 -8.27 -11.05
C TYR A 462 16.97 -9.74 -10.62
N SER A 463 15.89 -10.37 -11.02
CA SER A 463 15.66 -11.79 -10.73
C SER A 463 16.69 -12.70 -11.40
N GLU A 464 17.09 -12.34 -12.61
CA GLU A 464 18.08 -13.11 -13.39
C GLU A 464 19.52 -12.62 -13.15
N LEU A 465 19.72 -11.62 -12.30
CA LEU A 465 21.03 -11.03 -11.93
C LEU A 465 21.88 -10.60 -13.14
N LYS A 466 21.23 -9.99 -14.14
CA LYS A 466 21.84 -9.57 -15.41
C LYS A 466 22.58 -8.24 -15.28
N ASP A 467 23.75 -8.22 -14.63
CA ASP A 467 24.52 -7.01 -14.33
C ASP A 467 25.16 -6.35 -15.55
N THR A 468 25.66 -7.16 -16.50
CA THR A 468 26.38 -6.66 -17.69
C THR A 468 25.51 -5.85 -18.65
N THR A 469 24.20 -5.91 -18.49
CA THR A 469 23.23 -5.27 -19.37
C THR A 469 22.46 -4.10 -18.74
N VAL A 470 22.71 -3.76 -17.47
CA VAL A 470 21.94 -2.72 -16.74
C VAL A 470 21.87 -1.42 -17.52
N SER A 471 23.01 -0.85 -17.92
CA SER A 471 23.04 0.43 -18.63
C SER A 471 22.43 0.35 -20.04
N SER A 472 22.71 -0.73 -20.79
CA SER A 472 22.16 -0.89 -22.14
C SER A 472 20.65 -1.12 -22.10
N ASN A 473 20.16 -1.91 -21.16
CA ASN A 473 18.74 -2.16 -20.99
C ASN A 473 17.98 -0.88 -20.57
N ALA A 474 18.51 -0.11 -19.63
CA ALA A 474 17.90 1.17 -19.25
C ALA A 474 17.74 2.11 -20.47
N THR A 475 18.72 2.17 -21.37
CA THR A 475 18.63 2.94 -22.61
C THR A 475 17.60 2.37 -23.60
N LEU A 476 17.57 1.05 -23.80
CA LEU A 476 16.64 0.39 -24.72
C LEU A 476 15.19 0.51 -24.23
N TRP A 477 14.95 0.32 -22.94
CA TRP A 477 13.64 0.48 -22.34
C TRP A 477 13.12 1.91 -22.51
N GLY A 478 13.99 2.92 -22.34
CA GLY A 478 13.62 4.32 -22.49
C GLY A 478 13.01 4.61 -23.85
N MET A 479 13.63 4.15 -24.93
CA MET A 479 13.10 4.35 -26.29
C MET A 479 11.70 3.73 -26.47
N ALA A 480 11.49 2.57 -25.93
CA ALA A 480 10.20 1.87 -26.04
C ALA A 480 9.12 2.53 -25.17
N VAL A 481 9.45 2.86 -23.92
CA VAL A 481 8.58 3.56 -22.97
C VAL A 481 8.17 4.94 -23.50
N GLU A 482 9.10 5.74 -23.96
CA GLU A 482 8.82 7.06 -24.53
C GLU A 482 7.92 6.99 -25.76
N SER A 483 8.13 6.01 -26.64
CA SER A 483 7.29 5.79 -27.81
C SER A 483 5.84 5.45 -27.45
N GLU A 484 5.64 4.61 -26.41
CA GLU A 484 4.31 4.30 -25.92
C GLU A 484 3.64 5.50 -25.25
N ILE A 485 4.37 6.21 -24.39
CA ILE A 485 3.88 7.44 -23.73
C ILE A 485 3.41 8.45 -24.79
N GLU A 486 4.18 8.71 -25.84
CA GLU A 486 3.79 9.61 -26.94
C GLU A 486 2.46 9.19 -27.59
N THR A 487 2.31 7.88 -27.82
CA THR A 487 1.09 7.32 -28.42
C THR A 487 -0.10 7.52 -27.51
N ILE A 488 0.04 7.24 -26.21
CA ILE A 488 -1.01 7.41 -25.21
C ILE A 488 -1.40 8.87 -25.07
N MET A 489 -0.42 9.76 -24.90
CA MET A 489 -0.67 11.20 -24.72
C MET A 489 -1.37 11.82 -25.94
N LYS A 490 -1.02 11.36 -27.15
CA LYS A 490 -1.74 11.76 -28.37
C LYS A 490 -3.18 11.31 -28.34
N SER A 491 -3.43 10.04 -28.01
CA SER A 491 -4.79 9.47 -27.91
C SER A 491 -5.67 10.21 -26.90
N LEU A 492 -5.10 10.60 -25.74
CA LEU A 492 -5.82 11.33 -24.69
C LEU A 492 -6.15 12.79 -25.06
N ARG A 493 -5.36 13.42 -25.94
CA ARG A 493 -5.63 14.78 -26.44
C ARG A 493 -6.67 14.83 -27.54
N GLU A 494 -6.89 13.73 -28.24
CA GLU A 494 -7.86 13.62 -29.32
C GLU A 494 -9.28 13.29 -28.82
N LYS A 495 -9.44 12.94 -27.53
CA LYS A 495 -10.72 12.70 -26.84
C LYS A 495 -11.21 13.91 -26.09
#